data_cdba1dff66ea7032e9bd406cbe4b5c1f
#
_entry.id   cdba1dff66ea7032e9bd406cbe4b5c1f
#
_cell.length_a   1.000
_cell.length_b   1.000
_cell.length_c   1.000
_cell.angle_alpha   90.00
_cell.angle_beta   90.00
_cell.angle_gamma   90.00
#
_symmetry.space_group_name_H-M   'P 1'
#
loop_
_entity.id
_entity.type
_entity.pdbx_description
1 polymer ?
#
loop_
_entity_poly.entity_id
_entity_poly.type
_entity_poly.pdbx_seq_one_letter_code
_entity_poly.pdbx_strand_id
1 'polypeptide(L)'
;MGGYIYGLPKFWEINSNFAEFLQDLHQYKNKVHELDRIQFSEGANLQTIFPVLWEEVLQHHPSIHLRFYAYSNFDVDWIASFTDLENLSIEVGGNNSIIRNLEKLAEFQSLKSLVLSADNGFGNLNFLNGVNPKLQELYLCSKTKSAKSDLSVLTSFQHLETLSLLNLQKNLDKAVSSLSALEKLTLRSISKPQHIDFINGLKNLQFLTLQLCSFENIDAAAQLLKLKYLQLWRLPKLENLDFVSQMQGLQFLFVETLNGITRFPKVAGLKHLRRVKIASCKNLTDFSEVAYSHSIREFAVQNATQPNLDIYIPIIENQHIENLGIGHEKAAIQKEMQALAQKHGREQITVCMYPDFEQFVFE
;
A
#
# COMPACT_ATOMS: atom_id res chain seq x y z
N MET A 1 -1.01 -2.41 7.27
CA MET A 1 -1.42 -3.51 6.38
C MET A 1 -1.15 -3.01 4.99
N GLY A 2 -0.11 -3.54 4.34
CA GLY A 2 0.15 -3.27 2.94
C GLY A 2 -0.99 -3.89 2.14
N GLY A 3 -1.65 -3.10 1.28
CA GLY A 3 -2.67 -3.62 0.40
C GLY A 3 -2.03 -4.62 -0.56
N TYR A 4 -2.33 -5.89 -0.38
CA TYR A 4 -2.01 -6.92 -1.34
C TYR A 4 -2.93 -6.76 -2.55
N ILE A 5 -2.35 -6.73 -3.72
CA ILE A 5 -3.00 -6.36 -5.00
C ILE A 5 -3.61 -7.59 -5.71
N TYR A 6 -3.68 -8.76 -5.10
CA TYR A 6 -4.23 -9.97 -5.72
C TYR A 6 -5.08 -10.72 -4.71
N GLY A 7 -6.07 -11.44 -5.18
CA GLY A 7 -7.05 -12.19 -4.39
C GLY A 7 -6.50 -12.80 -3.09
N LEU A 8 -7.29 -13.38 -2.24
CA LEU A 8 -6.78 -13.92 -0.98
C LEU A 8 -5.56 -14.81 -1.26
N PRO A 9 -4.36 -14.47 -0.76
CA PRO A 9 -3.15 -15.21 -1.08
C PRO A 9 -3.32 -16.66 -0.67
N LYS A 10 -2.95 -17.58 -1.56
CA LYS A 10 -2.88 -18.99 -1.23
C LYS A 10 -1.66 -19.20 -0.35
N PHE A 11 -1.85 -19.65 0.86
CA PHE A 11 -0.75 -19.81 1.78
C PHE A 11 -0.86 -21.11 2.59
N TRP A 12 0.28 -21.62 2.99
CA TRP A 12 0.39 -22.69 3.99
C TRP A 12 0.70 -22.04 5.34
N GLU A 13 -0.21 -22.22 6.31
CA GLU A 13 -0.05 -21.75 7.69
C GLU A 13 0.59 -22.84 8.55
N ILE A 14 1.71 -22.52 9.20
CA ILE A 14 2.38 -23.39 10.15
C ILE A 14 2.26 -22.79 11.55
N ASN A 15 1.36 -23.33 12.36
CA ASN A 15 1.10 -22.92 13.75
C ASN A 15 1.06 -24.13 14.70
N SER A 16 1.44 -25.29 14.23
CA SER A 16 1.21 -26.60 14.80
C SER A 16 2.46 -27.17 15.46
N ASN A 17 2.27 -28.28 16.17
CA ASN A 17 3.38 -29.10 16.64
C ASN A 17 4.05 -29.86 15.48
N PHE A 18 5.21 -30.47 15.76
CA PHE A 18 6.01 -31.12 14.73
C PHE A 18 5.29 -32.30 14.03
N ALA A 19 4.43 -33.03 14.73
CA ALA A 19 3.72 -34.14 14.12
C ALA A 19 2.65 -33.71 13.12
N GLU A 20 1.91 -32.65 13.45
CA GLU A 20 0.95 -32.02 12.53
C GLU A 20 1.67 -31.40 11.33
N PHE A 21 2.79 -30.70 11.57
CA PHE A 21 3.63 -30.19 10.49
C PHE A 21 4.05 -31.26 9.49
N LEU A 22 4.46 -32.45 9.94
CA LEU A 22 4.84 -33.53 9.04
C LEU A 22 3.68 -34.03 8.16
N GLN A 23 2.45 -34.02 8.69
CA GLN A 23 1.26 -34.33 7.90
C GLN A 23 1.01 -33.28 6.82
N ASP A 24 1.09 -32.01 7.20
CA ASP A 24 0.95 -30.88 6.29
C ASP A 24 2.05 -30.88 5.22
N LEU A 25 3.29 -31.15 5.61
CA LEU A 25 4.43 -31.26 4.69
C LEU A 25 4.16 -32.31 3.60
N HIS A 26 3.64 -33.48 3.97
CA HIS A 26 3.27 -34.51 3.00
C HIS A 26 2.22 -34.02 1.99
N GLN A 27 1.29 -33.16 2.44
CA GLN A 27 0.24 -32.59 1.58
C GLN A 27 0.76 -31.47 0.68
N TYR A 28 1.60 -30.56 1.20
CA TYR A 28 1.94 -29.30 0.55
C TYR A 28 3.25 -29.33 -0.23
N LYS A 29 4.23 -30.15 0.10
CA LYS A 29 5.56 -30.12 -0.54
C LYS A 29 5.53 -30.22 -2.08
N ASN A 30 4.58 -30.95 -2.64
CA ASN A 30 4.44 -31.09 -4.08
C ASN A 30 3.56 -29.99 -4.73
N LYS A 31 2.96 -29.11 -3.91
CA LYS A 31 2.06 -28.03 -4.34
C LYS A 31 2.59 -26.63 -4.00
N VAL A 32 3.84 -26.53 -3.60
CA VAL A 32 4.44 -25.24 -3.23
C VAL A 32 4.37 -24.21 -4.35
N HIS A 33 4.46 -24.64 -5.59
CA HIS A 33 4.30 -23.78 -6.78
C HIS A 33 2.91 -23.15 -6.94
N GLU A 34 1.90 -23.66 -6.21
CA GLU A 34 0.54 -23.09 -6.15
C GLU A 34 0.37 -22.06 -5.05
N LEU A 35 1.37 -21.92 -4.16
CA LEU A 35 1.32 -21.06 -3.00
C LEU A 35 1.99 -19.71 -3.29
N ASP A 36 1.41 -18.63 -2.78
CA ASP A 36 2.03 -17.32 -2.78
C ASP A 36 3.04 -17.19 -1.62
N ARG A 37 2.80 -17.91 -0.51
CA ARG A 37 3.68 -17.86 0.67
C ARG A 37 3.53 -19.05 1.60
N ILE A 38 4.56 -19.26 2.43
CA ILE A 38 4.52 -20.09 3.63
C ILE A 38 4.63 -19.15 4.83
N GLN A 39 3.75 -19.29 5.82
CA GLN A 39 3.74 -18.41 6.97
C GLN A 39 3.72 -19.16 8.28
N PHE A 40 4.43 -18.60 9.25
CA PHE A 40 4.49 -19.09 10.63
C PHE A 40 3.82 -18.09 11.56
N SER A 41 3.00 -18.59 12.48
CA SER A 41 2.51 -17.82 13.62
C SER A 41 3.17 -18.26 14.91
N GLU A 42 3.08 -17.41 15.94
CA GLU A 42 3.61 -17.73 17.28
C GLU A 42 3.01 -19.04 17.80
N GLY A 43 3.87 -19.95 18.28
CA GLY A 43 3.50 -21.29 18.72
C GLY A 43 4.16 -22.40 17.91
N ALA A 44 4.56 -22.15 16.67
CA ALA A 44 5.35 -23.10 15.89
C ALA A 44 6.75 -23.29 16.51
N ASN A 45 7.19 -24.54 16.66
CA ASN A 45 8.56 -24.82 17.11
C ASN A 45 9.54 -24.68 15.93
N LEU A 46 10.00 -23.45 15.70
CA LEU A 46 10.88 -23.13 14.57
C LEU A 46 12.17 -23.95 14.56
N GLN A 47 12.75 -24.23 15.73
CA GLN A 47 14.02 -24.96 15.81
C GLN A 47 13.93 -26.40 15.29
N THR A 48 12.76 -27.03 15.41
CA THR A 48 12.53 -28.38 14.90
C THR A 48 11.91 -28.43 13.53
N ILE A 49 11.01 -27.48 13.23
CA ILE A 49 10.25 -27.47 11.98
C ILE A 49 11.09 -26.89 10.82
N PHE A 50 11.77 -25.78 11.06
CA PHE A 50 12.40 -25.01 10.00
C PHE A 50 13.52 -25.77 9.27
N PRO A 51 14.42 -26.55 9.92
CA PRO A 51 15.43 -27.33 9.21
C PRO A 51 14.80 -28.35 8.24
N VAL A 52 13.72 -29.04 8.66
CA VAL A 52 13.03 -30.00 7.79
C VAL A 52 12.31 -29.30 6.63
N LEU A 53 11.65 -28.17 6.91
CA LEU A 53 11.01 -27.38 5.85
C LEU A 53 12.03 -26.85 4.85
N TRP A 54 13.20 -26.45 5.33
CA TRP A 54 14.30 -26.00 4.47
C TRP A 54 14.76 -27.13 3.53
N GLU A 55 15.09 -28.28 4.07
CA GLU A 55 15.58 -29.41 3.30
C GLU A 55 14.56 -29.94 2.29
N GLU A 56 13.30 -30.05 2.70
CA GLU A 56 12.25 -30.65 1.89
C GLU A 56 11.59 -29.68 0.90
N VAL A 57 11.66 -28.36 1.15
CA VAL A 57 10.87 -27.37 0.40
C VAL A 57 11.69 -26.14 0.02
N LEU A 58 12.17 -25.34 0.99
CA LEU A 58 12.60 -23.98 0.75
C LEU A 58 13.86 -23.89 -0.11
N GLN A 59 14.83 -24.80 0.06
CA GLN A 59 16.05 -24.83 -0.76
C GLN A 59 15.75 -25.06 -2.25
N HIS A 60 14.60 -25.67 -2.57
CA HIS A 60 14.16 -25.92 -3.95
C HIS A 60 13.22 -24.81 -4.47
N HIS A 61 12.71 -23.98 -3.58
CA HIS A 61 11.78 -22.89 -3.87
C HIS A 61 12.20 -21.59 -3.16
N PRO A 62 13.40 -21.03 -3.42
CA PRO A 62 13.93 -19.88 -2.69
C PRO A 62 13.13 -18.60 -2.89
N SER A 63 12.34 -18.54 -3.97
CA SER A 63 11.47 -17.41 -4.29
C SER A 63 10.13 -17.41 -3.55
N ILE A 64 9.76 -18.52 -2.85
CA ILE A 64 8.55 -18.52 -2.03
C ILE A 64 8.65 -17.48 -0.91
N HIS A 65 7.57 -16.72 -0.69
CA HIS A 65 7.57 -15.74 0.37
C HIS A 65 7.46 -16.41 1.74
N LEU A 66 8.48 -16.24 2.56
CA LEU A 66 8.49 -16.74 3.93
C LEU A 66 8.06 -15.63 4.89
N ARG A 67 7.01 -15.88 5.68
CA ARG A 67 6.44 -14.89 6.59
C ARG A 67 6.36 -15.41 8.00
N PHE A 68 6.93 -14.70 8.96
CA PHE A 68 6.75 -14.87 10.39
C PHE A 68 5.87 -13.75 10.93
N TYR A 69 4.68 -14.07 11.43
CA TYR A 69 3.73 -13.04 11.86
C TYR A 69 3.09 -13.37 13.20
N ALA A 70 2.51 -12.35 13.84
CA ALA A 70 1.88 -12.45 15.16
C ALA A 70 2.81 -12.90 16.29
N TYR A 71 4.13 -12.79 16.12
CA TYR A 71 5.10 -13.04 17.17
C TYR A 71 5.14 -11.85 18.14
N SER A 72 5.22 -12.16 19.45
CA SER A 72 5.55 -11.16 20.46
C SER A 72 7.04 -10.79 20.42
N ASN A 73 7.91 -11.77 20.11
CA ASN A 73 9.35 -11.57 19.90
C ASN A 73 9.83 -12.52 18.80
N PHE A 74 10.77 -12.04 18.00
CA PHE A 74 11.41 -12.86 16.98
C PHE A 74 12.93 -12.69 17.05
N ASP A 75 13.67 -13.77 16.88
CA ASP A 75 15.12 -13.75 16.82
C ASP A 75 15.59 -14.22 15.45
N VAL A 76 16.33 -13.35 14.72
CA VAL A 76 16.80 -13.66 13.38
C VAL A 76 17.78 -14.85 13.36
N ASP A 77 18.47 -15.11 14.48
CA ASP A 77 19.33 -16.29 14.62
C ASP A 77 18.60 -17.62 14.40
N TRP A 78 17.29 -17.68 14.60
CA TRP A 78 16.50 -18.90 14.36
C TRP A 78 16.51 -19.35 12.90
N ILE A 79 16.75 -18.42 11.98
CA ILE A 79 16.73 -18.65 10.54
C ILE A 79 18.04 -18.27 9.84
N ALA A 80 19.02 -17.72 10.54
CA ALA A 80 20.25 -17.17 9.97
C ALA A 80 21.12 -18.17 9.21
N SER A 81 20.97 -19.48 9.47
CA SER A 81 21.71 -20.55 8.75
C SER A 81 21.14 -20.84 7.33
N PHE A 82 20.00 -20.24 6.96
CA PHE A 82 19.25 -20.53 5.74
C PHE A 82 19.32 -19.32 4.78
N THR A 83 20.47 -19.09 4.20
CA THR A 83 20.88 -17.81 3.57
C THR A 83 20.33 -17.55 2.17
N ASP A 84 19.77 -18.57 1.50
CA ASP A 84 19.33 -18.47 0.11
C ASP A 84 17.90 -17.94 -0.07
N LEU A 85 17.25 -17.50 1.03
CA LEU A 85 15.92 -16.91 0.99
C LEU A 85 15.91 -15.62 0.15
N GLU A 86 14.94 -15.51 -0.76
CA GLU A 86 14.76 -14.33 -1.58
C GLU A 86 13.70 -13.37 -1.00
N ASN A 87 12.68 -13.88 -0.30
CA ASN A 87 11.54 -13.08 0.19
C ASN A 87 11.24 -13.39 1.65
N LEU A 88 11.43 -12.41 2.51
CA LEU A 88 11.31 -12.57 3.96
C LEU A 88 10.43 -11.49 4.59
N SER A 89 9.47 -11.91 5.41
CA SER A 89 8.69 -11.03 6.29
C SER A 89 8.80 -11.44 7.75
N ILE A 90 9.13 -10.48 8.61
CA ILE A 90 9.15 -10.64 10.07
C ILE A 90 8.26 -9.56 10.67
N GLU A 91 7.14 -9.97 11.28
CA GLU A 91 6.14 -9.08 11.83
C GLU A 91 5.89 -9.41 13.30
N VAL A 92 6.35 -8.55 14.18
CA VAL A 92 6.15 -8.67 15.62
C VAL A 92 5.20 -7.59 16.13
N GLY A 93 4.35 -7.94 17.07
CA GLY A 93 3.34 -7.04 17.61
C GLY A 93 3.12 -7.21 19.10
N GLY A 94 2.50 -6.20 19.72
CA GLY A 94 2.22 -6.14 21.15
C GLY A 94 3.18 -5.25 21.94
N ASN A 95 2.83 -5.04 23.21
CA ASN A 95 3.66 -4.26 24.12
C ASN A 95 4.99 -4.99 24.35
N ASN A 96 6.09 -4.27 24.19
CA ASN A 96 7.47 -4.79 24.34
C ASN A 96 7.90 -5.78 23.23
N SER A 97 7.21 -5.82 22.08
CA SER A 97 7.64 -6.64 20.97
C SER A 97 9.01 -6.20 20.43
N ILE A 98 9.85 -7.16 20.08
CA ILE A 98 11.20 -6.90 19.56
C ILE A 98 11.62 -7.95 18.53
N ILE A 99 12.33 -7.48 17.49
CA ILE A 99 13.12 -8.33 16.60
C ILE A 99 14.58 -8.24 17.05
N ARG A 100 15.17 -9.36 17.43
CA ARG A 100 16.57 -9.47 17.90
C ARG A 100 17.47 -9.87 16.75
N ASN A 101 18.77 -9.57 16.92
CA ASN A 101 19.86 -9.98 16.03
C ASN A 101 19.59 -9.58 14.56
N LEU A 102 19.02 -8.35 14.36
CA LEU A 102 18.72 -7.81 13.02
C LEU A 102 19.97 -7.71 12.13
N GLU A 103 21.18 -7.60 12.70
CA GLU A 103 22.46 -7.60 11.98
C GLU A 103 22.70 -8.91 11.20
N LYS A 104 22.08 -10.03 11.63
CA LYS A 104 22.13 -11.30 10.94
C LYS A 104 21.41 -11.29 9.58
N LEU A 105 20.57 -10.29 9.31
CA LEU A 105 20.00 -10.10 7.98
C LEU A 105 21.07 -9.87 6.90
N ALA A 106 22.27 -9.48 7.29
CA ALA A 106 23.44 -9.39 6.40
C ALA A 106 23.86 -10.75 5.80
N GLU A 107 23.47 -11.86 6.40
CA GLU A 107 23.81 -13.19 5.91
C GLU A 107 22.95 -13.62 4.71
N PHE A 108 21.76 -13.01 4.53
CA PHE A 108 20.82 -13.32 3.44
C PHE A 108 21.15 -12.55 2.15
N GLN A 109 22.22 -12.95 1.45
CA GLN A 109 22.69 -12.24 0.27
C GLN A 109 21.84 -12.43 -1.00
N SER A 110 20.90 -13.38 -0.98
CA SER A 110 19.93 -13.61 -2.06
C SER A 110 18.66 -12.79 -1.91
N LEU A 111 18.52 -12.02 -0.83
CA LEU A 111 17.26 -11.33 -0.47
C LEU A 111 16.89 -10.27 -1.50
N LYS A 112 15.69 -10.38 -2.04
CA LYS A 112 15.06 -9.45 -2.99
C LYS A 112 13.95 -8.63 -2.35
N SER A 113 13.19 -9.24 -1.41
CA SER A 113 12.09 -8.58 -0.70
C SER A 113 12.23 -8.75 0.81
N LEU A 114 12.18 -7.66 1.56
CA LEU A 114 12.27 -7.64 3.01
C LEU A 114 11.13 -6.81 3.61
N VAL A 115 10.32 -7.45 4.46
CA VAL A 115 9.29 -6.81 5.26
C VAL A 115 9.66 -6.92 6.73
N LEU A 116 9.80 -5.79 7.40
CA LEU A 116 9.99 -5.73 8.85
C LEU A 116 8.89 -4.89 9.48
N SER A 117 8.16 -5.47 10.41
CA SER A 117 7.14 -4.77 11.19
C SER A 117 7.38 -5.01 12.67
N ALA A 118 7.57 -3.93 13.43
CA ALA A 118 7.76 -3.99 14.87
C ALA A 118 7.00 -2.86 15.55
N ASP A 119 6.07 -3.19 16.47
CA ASP A 119 5.25 -2.19 17.16
C ASP A 119 6.10 -1.16 17.92
N ASN A 120 7.19 -1.60 18.55
CA ASN A 120 8.11 -0.73 19.28
C ASN A 120 9.23 -0.12 18.40
N GLY A 121 9.23 -0.42 17.09
CA GLY A 121 10.23 0.04 16.13
C GLY A 121 11.54 -0.74 16.19
N PHE A 122 12.53 -0.23 15.47
CA PHE A 122 13.81 -0.93 15.23
C PHE A 122 14.97 -0.33 16.02
N GLY A 123 14.74 0.68 16.87
CA GLY A 123 15.82 1.47 17.46
C GLY A 123 16.53 2.31 16.40
N ASN A 124 17.65 1.82 15.86
CA ASN A 124 18.31 2.39 14.68
C ASN A 124 18.17 1.45 13.48
N LEU A 125 18.53 1.94 12.29
CA LEU A 125 18.47 1.18 11.04
C LEU A 125 19.85 0.74 10.54
N ASN A 126 20.90 0.78 11.37
CA ASN A 126 22.27 0.45 10.95
C ASN A 126 22.43 -1.00 10.47
N PHE A 127 21.58 -1.91 10.94
CA PHE A 127 21.57 -3.29 10.48
C PHE A 127 21.36 -3.42 8.96
N LEU A 128 20.71 -2.44 8.35
CA LEU A 128 20.49 -2.42 6.89
C LEU A 128 21.79 -2.21 6.10
N ASN A 129 22.88 -1.71 6.71
CA ASN A 129 24.16 -1.54 6.01
C ASN A 129 24.75 -2.87 5.51
N GLY A 130 24.40 -3.99 6.14
CA GLY A 130 24.87 -5.34 5.73
C GLY A 130 23.91 -6.07 4.81
N VAL A 131 22.67 -5.60 4.68
CA VAL A 131 21.66 -6.26 3.83
C VAL A 131 22.03 -6.12 2.35
N ASN A 132 21.68 -7.13 1.56
CA ASN A 132 21.95 -7.17 0.13
C ASN A 132 21.58 -5.83 -0.55
N PRO A 133 22.53 -5.10 -1.15
CA PRO A 133 22.26 -3.81 -1.80
C PRO A 133 21.42 -3.92 -3.08
N LYS A 134 21.22 -5.15 -3.60
CA LYS A 134 20.35 -5.45 -4.74
C LYS A 134 18.89 -5.70 -4.32
N LEU A 135 18.54 -5.42 -3.07
CA LEU A 135 17.16 -5.51 -2.57
C LEU A 135 16.23 -4.69 -3.48
N GLN A 136 15.11 -5.29 -3.88
CA GLN A 136 14.11 -4.69 -4.78
C GLN A 136 12.91 -4.15 -4.00
N GLU A 137 12.55 -4.79 -2.89
CA GLU A 137 11.39 -4.40 -2.09
C GLU A 137 11.75 -4.27 -0.62
N LEU A 138 11.39 -3.13 -0.01
CA LEU A 138 11.61 -2.89 1.41
C LEU A 138 10.36 -2.27 2.05
N TYR A 139 9.88 -2.93 3.09
CA TYR A 139 8.77 -2.46 3.91
C TYR A 139 9.24 -2.35 5.36
N LEU A 140 9.26 -1.14 5.90
CA LEU A 140 9.63 -0.86 7.28
C LEU A 140 8.45 -0.24 8.01
N CYS A 141 7.84 -1.00 8.92
CA CYS A 141 6.65 -0.61 9.65
C CYS A 141 6.94 -0.50 11.14
N SER A 142 6.76 0.68 11.71
CA SER A 142 6.83 0.92 13.15
C SER A 142 5.55 1.61 13.63
N LYS A 143 4.97 1.19 14.75
CA LYS A 143 3.87 1.95 15.38
C LYS A 143 4.39 3.13 16.18
N THR A 144 5.65 3.09 16.62
CA THR A 144 6.28 4.17 17.39
C THR A 144 7.17 5.03 16.50
N LYS A 145 7.12 6.35 16.70
CA LYS A 145 8.05 7.27 16.07
C LYS A 145 9.41 7.20 16.76
N SER A 146 10.47 6.94 16.00
CA SER A 146 11.82 6.90 16.53
C SER A 146 12.70 7.95 15.86
N ALA A 147 13.28 8.86 16.70
CA ALA A 147 14.29 9.80 16.22
C ALA A 147 15.63 9.12 15.87
N LYS A 148 15.83 7.87 16.31
CA LYS A 148 17.06 7.10 16.06
C LYS A 148 17.03 6.38 14.72
N SER A 149 15.86 6.14 14.15
CA SER A 149 15.69 5.44 12.87
C SER A 149 16.03 6.37 11.71
N ASP A 150 17.30 6.47 11.38
CA ASP A 150 17.83 7.32 10.31
C ASP A 150 17.73 6.61 8.97
N LEU A 151 16.96 7.19 8.05
CA LEU A 151 16.71 6.61 6.72
C LEU A 151 17.89 6.82 5.75
N SER A 152 18.93 7.58 6.11
CA SER A 152 20.08 7.79 5.22
C SER A 152 20.76 6.49 4.77
N VAL A 153 20.63 5.41 5.54
CA VAL A 153 21.13 4.08 5.18
C VAL A 153 20.51 3.56 3.87
N LEU A 154 19.28 4.00 3.54
CA LEU A 154 18.58 3.56 2.33
C LEU A 154 19.25 4.04 1.04
N THR A 155 20.13 5.03 1.11
CA THR A 155 20.85 5.53 -0.08
C THR A 155 21.74 4.49 -0.76
N SER A 156 22.03 3.36 -0.10
CA SER A 156 22.80 2.25 -0.68
C SER A 156 21.95 1.31 -1.58
N PHE A 157 20.61 1.35 -1.47
CA PHE A 157 19.71 0.41 -2.15
C PHE A 157 19.28 0.93 -3.54
N GLN A 158 20.21 1.09 -4.46
CA GLN A 158 19.99 1.69 -5.78
C GLN A 158 19.07 0.86 -6.71
N HIS A 159 18.79 -0.39 -6.37
CA HIS A 159 17.89 -1.28 -7.11
C HIS A 159 16.48 -1.35 -6.51
N LEU A 160 16.20 -0.54 -5.49
CA LEU A 160 14.92 -0.58 -4.80
C LEU A 160 13.79 -0.05 -5.69
N GLU A 161 12.85 -0.92 -6.02
CA GLU A 161 11.68 -0.66 -6.85
C GLU A 161 10.44 -0.34 -5.99
N THR A 162 10.35 -0.96 -4.81
CA THR A 162 9.23 -0.76 -3.88
C THR A 162 9.73 -0.35 -2.50
N LEU A 163 9.22 0.77 -2.00
CA LEU A 163 9.49 1.25 -0.64
C LEU A 163 8.19 1.58 0.09
N SER A 164 8.01 1.01 1.28
CA SER A 164 6.92 1.35 2.19
C SER A 164 7.45 1.72 3.57
N LEU A 165 7.11 2.91 4.05
CA LEU A 165 7.56 3.43 5.33
C LEU A 165 6.36 3.84 6.21
N LEU A 166 6.30 3.31 7.43
CA LEU A 166 5.32 3.70 8.45
C LEU A 166 6.03 4.31 9.66
N ASN A 167 5.71 5.57 10.01
CA ASN A 167 6.27 6.34 11.14
C ASN A 167 7.80 6.58 11.10
N LEU A 168 8.45 6.38 9.99
CA LEU A 168 9.89 6.59 9.80
C LEU A 168 10.12 7.82 8.92
N GLN A 169 10.77 8.87 9.45
CA GLN A 169 10.84 10.15 8.75
C GLN A 169 12.17 10.91 8.85
N LYS A 170 13.12 10.45 9.69
CA LYS A 170 14.41 11.14 9.83
C LYS A 170 15.23 10.96 8.55
N ASN A 171 15.61 12.07 7.91
CA ASN A 171 16.32 12.12 6.63
C ASN A 171 15.55 11.44 5.48
N LEU A 172 14.19 11.46 5.54
CA LEU A 172 13.31 10.87 4.50
C LEU A 172 13.59 11.47 3.11
N ASP A 173 13.70 12.79 3.04
CA ASP A 173 13.96 13.55 1.84
C ASP A 173 15.26 13.09 1.13
N LYS A 174 16.36 13.03 1.88
CA LYS A 174 17.65 12.56 1.39
C LYS A 174 17.59 11.10 0.93
N ALA A 175 16.95 10.25 1.74
CA ALA A 175 16.86 8.83 1.46
C ALA A 175 16.08 8.58 0.17
N VAL A 176 14.83 9.08 0.11
CA VAL A 176 13.92 8.79 -1.00
C VAL A 176 14.41 9.43 -2.30
N SER A 177 14.93 10.66 -2.28
CA SER A 177 15.42 11.32 -3.49
C SER A 177 16.58 10.61 -4.19
N SER A 178 17.31 9.74 -3.46
CA SER A 178 18.42 8.96 -4.03
C SER A 178 17.99 7.67 -4.73
N LEU A 179 16.72 7.23 -4.56
CA LEU A 179 16.23 5.92 -5.03
C LEU A 179 15.58 6.03 -6.41
N SER A 180 16.36 6.26 -7.44
CA SER A 180 15.88 6.53 -8.80
C SER A 180 15.18 5.35 -9.49
N ALA A 181 15.36 4.12 -8.99
CA ALA A 181 14.70 2.92 -9.50
C ALA A 181 13.25 2.76 -8.98
N LEU A 182 12.82 3.56 -7.97
CA LEU A 182 11.51 3.39 -7.35
C LEU A 182 10.36 3.48 -8.37
N GLU A 183 9.53 2.44 -8.34
CA GLU A 183 8.26 2.35 -9.05
C GLU A 183 7.06 2.51 -8.11
N LYS A 184 7.21 2.08 -6.84
CA LYS A 184 6.14 2.13 -5.83
C LYS A 184 6.65 2.76 -4.55
N LEU A 185 5.96 3.81 -4.08
CA LEU A 185 6.25 4.50 -2.83
C LEU A 185 4.99 4.61 -1.97
N THR A 186 5.07 4.06 -0.76
CA THR A 186 4.03 4.24 0.26
C THR A 186 4.63 4.93 1.49
N LEU A 187 4.07 6.08 1.84
CA LEU A 187 4.42 6.84 3.03
C LEU A 187 3.21 6.92 3.96
N ARG A 188 3.38 6.45 5.20
CA ARG A 188 2.29 6.47 6.18
C ARG A 188 2.74 7.06 7.50
N SER A 189 1.88 7.94 8.07
CA SER A 189 2.11 8.61 9.36
C SER A 189 3.39 9.46 9.36
N ILE A 190 3.64 10.16 8.26
CA ILE A 190 4.78 11.06 8.09
C ILE A 190 4.32 12.50 8.42
N SER A 191 5.03 13.17 9.33
CA SER A 191 4.74 14.54 9.74
C SER A 191 5.78 15.55 9.29
N LYS A 192 6.94 15.09 8.83
CA LYS A 192 8.04 15.91 8.28
C LYS A 192 8.72 15.14 7.14
N PRO A 193 9.18 15.82 6.07
CA PRO A 193 9.00 17.25 5.77
C PRO A 193 7.55 17.61 5.48
N GLN A 194 7.25 18.93 5.35
CA GLN A 194 5.90 19.43 5.02
C GLN A 194 5.58 19.35 3.52
N HIS A 195 6.60 19.25 2.67
CA HIS A 195 6.50 19.18 1.22
C HIS A 195 7.11 17.88 0.71
N ILE A 196 6.69 17.43 -0.46
CA ILE A 196 7.16 16.16 -1.05
C ILE A 196 8.11 16.37 -2.24
N ASP A 197 8.77 17.51 -2.36
CA ASP A 197 9.68 17.83 -3.47
C ASP A 197 10.80 16.81 -3.69
N PHE A 198 11.12 16.05 -2.65
CA PHE A 198 12.10 14.97 -2.71
C PHE A 198 11.71 13.83 -3.68
N ILE A 199 10.46 13.77 -4.14
CA ILE A 199 10.03 12.79 -5.15
C ILE A 199 10.31 13.24 -6.59
N ASN A 200 10.68 14.48 -6.85
CA ASN A 200 10.89 15.03 -8.21
C ASN A 200 11.88 14.23 -9.06
N GLY A 201 12.84 13.55 -8.42
CA GLY A 201 13.84 12.69 -9.08
C GLY A 201 13.34 11.30 -9.46
N LEU A 202 12.18 10.88 -8.95
CA LEU A 202 11.67 9.50 -9.09
C LEU A 202 10.97 9.29 -10.44
N LYS A 203 11.71 9.34 -11.54
CA LYS A 203 11.16 9.30 -12.90
C LYS A 203 10.49 7.98 -13.29
N ASN A 204 10.71 6.92 -12.49
CA ASN A 204 10.10 5.62 -12.70
C ASN A 204 8.87 5.37 -11.83
N LEU A 205 8.52 6.32 -10.94
CA LEU A 205 7.41 6.12 -9.99
C LEU A 205 6.08 6.00 -10.73
N GLN A 206 5.40 4.88 -10.51
CA GLN A 206 4.10 4.53 -11.08
C GLN A 206 2.98 4.54 -10.02
N PHE A 207 3.32 4.25 -8.77
CA PHE A 207 2.36 4.13 -7.66
C PHE A 207 2.80 4.99 -6.47
N LEU A 208 1.98 5.97 -6.10
CA LEU A 208 2.20 6.82 -4.93
C LEU A 208 1.02 6.70 -3.96
N THR A 209 1.32 6.28 -2.73
CA THR A 209 0.35 6.20 -1.64
C THR A 209 0.81 7.05 -0.47
N LEU A 210 0.00 8.03 -0.09
CA LEU A 210 0.23 8.92 1.04
C LEU A 210 -0.91 8.75 2.05
N GLN A 211 -0.61 8.27 3.26
CA GLN A 211 -1.61 7.95 4.28
C GLN A 211 -1.26 8.59 5.63
N LEU A 212 -2.22 9.27 6.25
CA LEU A 212 -2.04 9.86 7.59
C LEU A 212 -0.84 10.83 7.65
N CYS A 213 -0.49 11.48 6.55
CA CYS A 213 0.64 12.37 6.44
C CYS A 213 0.23 13.83 6.64
N SER A 214 1.15 14.67 7.14
CA SER A 214 0.92 16.09 7.38
C SER A 214 1.52 16.98 6.27
N PHE A 215 1.57 16.47 5.04
CA PHE A 215 1.99 17.27 3.89
C PHE A 215 1.01 18.40 3.62
N GLU A 216 1.53 19.60 3.41
CA GLU A 216 0.76 20.82 3.07
C GLU A 216 0.67 21.01 1.56
N ASN A 217 1.72 20.61 0.86
CA ASN A 217 1.79 20.68 -0.60
C ASN A 217 2.33 19.36 -1.15
N ILE A 218 1.65 18.84 -2.18
CA ILE A 218 2.03 17.62 -2.91
C ILE A 218 2.08 17.86 -4.43
N ASP A 219 2.21 19.12 -4.87
CA ASP A 219 2.25 19.52 -6.30
C ASP A 219 3.40 18.85 -7.07
N ALA A 220 4.47 18.48 -6.37
CA ALA A 220 5.57 17.70 -6.95
C ALA A 220 5.10 16.39 -7.63
N ALA A 221 4.00 15.80 -7.17
CA ALA A 221 3.42 14.61 -7.79
C ALA A 221 3.01 14.82 -9.26
N ALA A 222 2.66 16.07 -9.64
CA ALA A 222 2.30 16.41 -11.00
C ALA A 222 3.46 16.26 -12.01
N GLN A 223 4.71 16.25 -11.52
CA GLN A 223 5.91 16.10 -12.35
C GLN A 223 6.26 14.63 -12.65
N LEU A 224 5.53 13.67 -12.06
CA LEU A 224 5.77 12.24 -12.21
C LEU A 224 5.01 11.70 -13.42
N LEU A 225 5.60 11.78 -14.60
CA LEU A 225 4.94 11.48 -15.87
C LEU A 225 4.51 10.02 -16.02
N LYS A 226 5.15 9.09 -15.29
CA LYS A 226 4.80 7.67 -15.28
C LYS A 226 3.79 7.31 -14.20
N LEU A 227 3.34 8.26 -13.36
CA LEU A 227 2.44 7.96 -12.26
C LEU A 227 1.06 7.55 -12.79
N LYS A 228 0.66 6.32 -12.49
CA LYS A 228 -0.59 5.68 -12.89
C LYS A 228 -1.59 5.62 -11.74
N TYR A 229 -1.11 5.50 -10.51
CA TYR A 229 -1.94 5.36 -9.32
C TYR A 229 -1.56 6.40 -8.27
N LEU A 230 -2.56 7.12 -7.78
CA LEU A 230 -2.43 8.05 -6.66
C LEU A 230 -3.48 7.75 -5.59
N GLN A 231 -3.02 7.43 -4.39
CA GLN A 231 -3.86 7.29 -3.21
C GLN A 231 -3.51 8.33 -2.15
N LEU A 232 -4.51 9.08 -1.71
CA LEU A 232 -4.40 10.09 -0.66
C LEU A 232 -5.42 9.77 0.44
N TRP A 233 -4.94 9.38 1.62
CA TRP A 233 -5.80 9.06 2.74
C TRP A 233 -5.43 9.89 3.97
N ARG A 234 -6.41 10.69 4.43
CA ARG A 234 -6.32 11.49 5.66
C ARG A 234 -5.06 12.37 5.72
N LEU A 235 -4.97 13.29 4.76
CA LEU A 235 -3.99 14.37 4.73
C LEU A 235 -4.68 15.67 5.20
N PRO A 236 -4.64 16.00 6.50
CA PRO A 236 -5.49 17.05 7.08
C PRO A 236 -5.12 18.47 6.67
N LYS A 237 -3.92 18.66 6.12
CA LYS A 237 -3.42 19.97 5.67
C LYS A 237 -3.56 20.20 4.17
N LEU A 238 -4.01 19.19 3.42
CA LEU A 238 -4.22 19.33 1.97
C LEU A 238 -5.56 20.01 1.71
N GLU A 239 -5.52 21.17 1.07
CA GLU A 239 -6.68 22.04 0.86
C GLU A 239 -7.30 21.92 -0.54
N ASN A 240 -6.56 21.45 -1.53
CA ASN A 240 -7.06 21.24 -2.89
C ASN A 240 -6.35 20.08 -3.60
N LEU A 241 -6.89 19.70 -4.76
CA LEU A 241 -6.37 18.67 -5.66
C LEU A 241 -6.02 19.23 -7.04
N ASP A 242 -5.75 20.54 -7.17
CA ASP A 242 -5.59 21.20 -8.46
C ASP A 242 -4.40 20.64 -9.27
N PHE A 243 -3.34 20.18 -8.58
CA PHE A 243 -2.18 19.52 -9.17
C PHE A 243 -2.54 18.28 -10.00
N VAL A 244 -3.65 17.58 -9.65
CA VAL A 244 -4.10 16.37 -10.37
C VAL A 244 -4.36 16.68 -11.85
N SER A 245 -4.80 17.89 -12.18
CA SER A 245 -5.09 18.30 -13.56
C SER A 245 -3.89 18.19 -14.52
N GLN A 246 -2.67 18.12 -13.98
CA GLN A 246 -1.43 18.03 -14.74
C GLN A 246 -0.91 16.58 -14.87
N MET A 247 -1.51 15.61 -14.17
CA MET A 247 -1.04 14.23 -14.08
C MET A 247 -1.50 13.38 -15.27
N GLN A 248 -0.90 13.62 -16.45
CA GLN A 248 -1.34 13.04 -17.71
C GLN A 248 -1.31 11.51 -17.77
N GLY A 249 -0.43 10.86 -17.01
CA GLY A 249 -0.33 9.40 -16.91
C GLY A 249 -1.31 8.74 -15.94
N LEU A 250 -2.04 9.56 -15.13
CA LEU A 250 -2.88 9.03 -14.04
C LEU A 250 -4.05 8.20 -14.59
N GLN A 251 -4.20 6.98 -14.06
CA GLN A 251 -5.25 6.03 -14.45
C GLN A 251 -6.25 5.77 -13.33
N PHE A 252 -5.77 5.77 -12.08
CA PHE A 252 -6.60 5.57 -10.91
C PHE A 252 -6.30 6.63 -9.82
N LEU A 253 -7.32 7.38 -9.44
CA LEU A 253 -7.31 8.32 -8.32
C LEU A 253 -8.16 7.79 -7.18
N PHE A 254 -7.54 7.57 -6.01
CA PHE A 254 -8.24 7.23 -4.77
C PHE A 254 -7.99 8.29 -3.71
N VAL A 255 -9.05 8.95 -3.23
CA VAL A 255 -9.00 9.91 -2.14
C VAL A 255 -9.94 9.52 -1.01
N GLU A 256 -9.44 9.57 0.22
CA GLU A 256 -10.20 9.17 1.40
C GLU A 256 -9.96 10.13 2.57
N THR A 257 -11.05 10.56 3.21
CA THR A 257 -11.02 11.42 4.40
C THR A 257 -10.17 12.69 4.23
N LEU A 258 -10.28 13.33 3.07
CA LEU A 258 -9.65 14.62 2.79
C LEU A 258 -10.64 15.74 3.10
N ASN A 259 -10.67 16.19 4.35
CA ASN A 259 -11.65 17.18 4.82
C ASN A 259 -11.29 18.64 4.45
N GLY A 260 -10.09 18.90 3.96
CA GLY A 260 -9.68 20.23 3.47
C GLY A 260 -10.21 20.54 2.07
N ILE A 261 -10.55 19.52 1.27
CA ILE A 261 -11.00 19.73 -0.12
C ILE A 261 -12.50 19.98 -0.21
N THR A 262 -12.89 20.93 -1.04
CA THR A 262 -14.30 21.32 -1.28
C THR A 262 -14.74 21.06 -2.70
N ARG A 263 -13.81 20.98 -3.67
CA ARG A 263 -14.09 20.74 -5.09
C ARG A 263 -13.26 19.61 -5.66
N PHE A 264 -13.83 18.90 -6.61
CA PHE A 264 -13.12 17.89 -7.40
C PHE A 264 -12.21 18.59 -8.43
N PRO A 265 -11.01 18.06 -8.71
CA PRO A 265 -10.06 18.73 -9.61
C PRO A 265 -10.51 18.69 -11.06
N LYS A 266 -9.95 19.58 -11.88
CA LYS A 266 -10.14 19.55 -13.34
C LYS A 266 -9.54 18.27 -13.93
N VAL A 267 -10.37 17.47 -14.59
CA VAL A 267 -9.97 16.16 -15.14
C VAL A 267 -10.23 16.00 -16.63
N ALA A 268 -10.83 17.01 -17.29
CA ALA A 268 -11.16 16.96 -18.70
C ALA A 268 -9.96 16.63 -19.62
N GLY A 269 -8.75 17.07 -19.24
CA GLY A 269 -7.51 16.81 -19.96
C GLY A 269 -6.85 15.46 -19.70
N LEU A 270 -7.32 14.71 -18.71
CA LEU A 270 -6.67 13.47 -18.26
C LEU A 270 -7.18 12.26 -19.08
N LYS A 271 -6.53 12.00 -20.19
CA LYS A 271 -6.98 10.97 -21.17
C LYS A 271 -6.91 9.53 -20.65
N HIS A 272 -6.08 9.27 -19.64
CA HIS A 272 -5.86 7.94 -19.08
C HIS A 272 -6.60 7.69 -17.77
N LEU A 273 -7.22 8.70 -17.15
CA LEU A 273 -7.95 8.52 -15.88
C LEU A 273 -9.21 7.69 -16.11
N ARG A 274 -9.18 6.43 -15.67
CA ARG A 274 -10.27 5.46 -15.85
C ARG A 274 -11.12 5.28 -14.60
N ARG A 275 -10.48 5.29 -13.44
CA ARG A 275 -11.14 4.98 -12.17
C ARG A 275 -10.92 6.09 -11.16
N VAL A 276 -12.01 6.51 -10.51
CA VAL A 276 -12.01 7.46 -9.39
C VAL A 276 -12.75 6.85 -8.22
N LYS A 277 -12.12 6.85 -7.03
CA LYS A 277 -12.74 6.47 -5.77
C LYS A 277 -12.61 7.62 -4.78
N ILE A 278 -13.75 8.06 -4.26
CA ILE A 278 -13.87 9.08 -3.22
C ILE A 278 -14.50 8.41 -2.00
N ALA A 279 -13.88 8.50 -0.82
CA ALA A 279 -14.43 7.92 0.40
C ALA A 279 -14.38 8.92 1.57
N SER A 280 -15.49 9.09 2.27
CA SER A 280 -15.57 9.87 3.52
C SER A 280 -15.02 11.30 3.42
N CYS A 281 -15.10 11.96 2.26
CA CYS A 281 -14.66 13.34 2.04
C CYS A 281 -15.82 14.30 2.33
N LYS A 282 -16.00 14.67 3.61
CA LYS A 282 -17.18 15.37 4.13
C LYS A 282 -17.44 16.76 3.52
N ASN A 283 -16.40 17.49 3.13
CA ASN A 283 -16.51 18.86 2.63
C ASN A 283 -16.46 18.97 1.10
N LEU A 284 -16.27 17.85 0.40
CA LEU A 284 -16.27 17.82 -1.06
C LEU A 284 -17.71 17.88 -1.56
N THR A 285 -18.10 19.06 -2.09
CA THR A 285 -19.46 19.38 -2.51
C THR A 285 -19.56 19.82 -3.97
N ASP A 286 -18.45 20.05 -4.63
CA ASP A 286 -18.43 20.46 -6.04
C ASP A 286 -17.76 19.37 -6.89
N PHE A 287 -18.57 18.71 -7.73
CA PHE A 287 -18.18 17.71 -8.71
C PHE A 287 -18.38 18.20 -10.15
N SER A 288 -18.57 19.50 -10.37
CA SER A 288 -18.87 20.06 -11.71
C SER A 288 -17.87 19.66 -12.79
N GLU A 289 -16.58 19.54 -12.44
CA GLU A 289 -15.52 19.18 -13.37
C GLU A 289 -15.61 17.72 -13.88
N VAL A 290 -16.39 16.86 -13.22
CA VAL A 290 -16.61 15.47 -13.66
C VAL A 290 -17.43 15.44 -14.95
N ALA A 291 -18.34 16.39 -15.15
CA ALA A 291 -19.17 16.47 -16.36
C ALA A 291 -18.33 16.58 -17.65
N TYR A 292 -17.12 17.12 -17.56
CA TYR A 292 -16.23 17.34 -18.70
C TYR A 292 -15.24 16.17 -18.95
N SER A 293 -15.28 15.12 -18.14
CA SER A 293 -14.40 13.97 -18.33
C SER A 293 -14.98 12.99 -19.34
N HIS A 294 -14.20 12.69 -20.37
CA HIS A 294 -14.52 11.67 -21.37
C HIS A 294 -13.77 10.34 -21.14
N SER A 295 -12.89 10.30 -20.15
CA SER A 295 -11.99 9.16 -19.90
C SER A 295 -12.42 8.28 -18.72
N ILE A 296 -13.09 8.86 -17.72
CA ILE A 296 -13.52 8.12 -16.53
C ILE A 296 -14.60 7.10 -16.94
N ARG A 297 -14.39 5.83 -16.53
CA ARG A 297 -15.31 4.71 -16.73
C ARG A 297 -15.94 4.23 -15.43
N GLU A 298 -15.23 4.39 -14.34
CA GLU A 298 -15.67 3.96 -13.02
C GLU A 298 -15.54 5.11 -12.02
N PHE A 299 -16.64 5.45 -11.36
CA PHE A 299 -16.67 6.50 -10.34
C PHE A 299 -17.41 5.99 -9.09
N ALA A 300 -16.74 6.01 -7.95
CA ALA A 300 -17.33 5.60 -6.69
C ALA A 300 -17.24 6.70 -5.64
N VAL A 301 -18.37 7.01 -4.99
CA VAL A 301 -18.44 7.83 -3.78
C VAL A 301 -18.93 6.96 -2.64
N GLN A 302 -18.08 6.73 -1.64
CA GLN A 302 -18.40 5.92 -0.47
C GLN A 302 -18.54 6.77 0.78
N ASN A 303 -19.47 6.39 1.65
CA ASN A 303 -19.77 7.12 2.88
C ASN A 303 -20.08 8.60 2.62
N ALA A 304 -20.90 8.85 1.63
CA ALA A 304 -21.41 10.19 1.35
C ALA A 304 -22.25 10.69 2.54
N THR A 305 -22.06 11.93 2.95
CA THR A 305 -22.73 12.51 4.11
C THR A 305 -23.54 13.75 3.77
N GLN A 306 -23.42 14.24 2.53
CA GLN A 306 -24.05 15.50 2.09
C GLN A 306 -25.55 15.35 1.91
N PRO A 307 -26.36 16.21 2.54
CA PRO A 307 -27.82 16.17 2.40
C PRO A 307 -28.32 16.72 1.06
N ASN A 308 -27.55 17.64 0.43
CA ASN A 308 -27.86 18.15 -0.91
C ASN A 308 -27.34 17.17 -1.95
N LEU A 309 -28.25 16.46 -2.60
CA LEU A 309 -27.92 15.43 -3.58
C LEU A 309 -27.63 15.99 -4.99
N ASP A 310 -28.03 17.23 -5.26
CA ASP A 310 -27.79 17.88 -6.56
C ASP A 310 -26.31 18.01 -6.88
N ILE A 311 -25.44 18.00 -5.88
CA ILE A 311 -23.98 17.99 -6.07
C ILE A 311 -23.49 16.80 -6.89
N TYR A 312 -24.24 15.68 -6.92
CA TYR A 312 -23.86 14.47 -7.65
C TYR A 312 -24.39 14.43 -9.09
N ILE A 313 -25.25 15.40 -9.49
CA ILE A 313 -25.81 15.45 -10.85
C ILE A 313 -24.70 15.40 -11.92
N PRO A 314 -23.58 16.15 -11.82
CA PRO A 314 -22.51 16.09 -12.82
C PRO A 314 -21.88 14.71 -13.00
N ILE A 315 -21.89 13.87 -11.95
CA ILE A 315 -21.39 12.49 -12.00
C ILE A 315 -22.47 11.59 -12.63
N ILE A 316 -23.73 11.77 -12.22
CA ILE A 316 -24.86 10.94 -12.66
C ILE A 316 -25.09 11.13 -14.16
N GLU A 317 -25.04 12.36 -14.67
CA GLU A 317 -25.28 12.68 -16.06
C GLU A 317 -24.12 12.35 -17.00
N ASN A 318 -22.90 12.14 -16.46
CA ASN A 318 -21.76 11.79 -17.30
C ASN A 318 -21.90 10.36 -17.85
N GLN A 319 -22.32 10.27 -19.11
CA GLN A 319 -22.58 8.99 -19.81
C GLN A 319 -21.30 8.17 -20.11
N HIS A 320 -20.11 8.75 -19.96
CA HIS A 320 -18.85 8.02 -20.11
C HIS A 320 -18.53 7.14 -18.89
N ILE A 321 -19.19 7.41 -17.74
CA ILE A 321 -19.04 6.60 -16.52
C ILE A 321 -19.95 5.37 -16.67
N GLU A 322 -19.35 4.22 -16.96
CA GLU A 322 -20.05 2.94 -17.13
C GLU A 322 -20.49 2.37 -15.78
N ASN A 323 -19.58 2.40 -14.81
CA ASN A 323 -19.81 1.90 -13.45
C ASN A 323 -19.88 3.05 -12.46
N LEU A 324 -21.07 3.32 -11.93
CA LEU A 324 -21.31 4.38 -10.94
C LEU A 324 -21.78 3.79 -9.62
N GLY A 325 -21.08 4.13 -8.54
CA GLY A 325 -21.48 3.83 -7.17
C GLY A 325 -21.54 5.10 -6.33
N ILE A 326 -22.70 5.38 -5.70
CA ILE A 326 -22.84 6.43 -4.71
C ILE A 326 -23.53 5.85 -3.47
N GLY A 327 -22.76 5.61 -2.40
CA GLY A 327 -23.22 5.07 -1.15
C GLY A 327 -23.36 6.15 -0.08
N HIS A 328 -24.59 6.42 0.39
CA HIS A 328 -24.86 7.35 1.48
C HIS A 328 -25.04 6.61 2.79
N GLU A 329 -24.56 7.19 3.91
CA GLU A 329 -24.65 6.57 5.25
C GLU A 329 -26.09 6.37 5.73
N LYS A 330 -27.05 7.23 5.29
CA LYS A 330 -28.45 7.16 5.69
C LYS A 330 -29.29 6.47 4.61
N ALA A 331 -29.96 5.37 4.97
CA ALA A 331 -30.77 4.57 4.05
C ALA A 331 -31.93 5.37 3.38
N ALA A 332 -32.51 6.33 4.10
CA ALA A 332 -33.56 7.19 3.51
C ALA A 332 -33.00 8.04 2.36
N ILE A 333 -31.85 8.68 2.58
CA ILE A 333 -31.18 9.51 1.55
C ILE A 333 -30.69 8.63 0.41
N GLN A 334 -30.29 7.38 0.65
CA GLN A 334 -29.91 6.45 -0.40
C GLN A 334 -31.05 6.16 -1.39
N LYS A 335 -32.30 6.10 -0.91
CA LYS A 335 -33.48 5.98 -1.79
C LYS A 335 -33.72 7.24 -2.63
N GLU A 336 -33.55 8.41 -2.03
CA GLU A 336 -33.63 9.68 -2.75
C GLU A 336 -32.55 9.81 -3.81
N MET A 337 -31.33 9.35 -3.51
CA MET A 337 -30.21 9.28 -4.46
C MET A 337 -30.56 8.39 -5.66
N GLN A 338 -31.15 7.22 -5.44
CA GLN A 338 -31.59 6.33 -6.52
C GLN A 338 -32.66 6.99 -7.40
N ALA A 339 -33.64 7.68 -6.77
CA ALA A 339 -34.67 8.41 -7.48
C ALA A 339 -34.09 9.59 -8.30
N LEU A 340 -33.11 10.31 -7.73
CA LEU A 340 -32.40 11.36 -8.46
C LEU A 340 -31.67 10.80 -9.69
N ALA A 341 -30.97 9.67 -9.54
CA ALA A 341 -30.28 9.03 -10.64
C ALA A 341 -31.24 8.64 -11.79
N GLN A 342 -32.39 8.04 -11.46
CA GLN A 342 -33.43 7.70 -12.44
C GLN A 342 -33.97 8.94 -13.16
N LYS A 343 -34.23 10.02 -12.44
CA LYS A 343 -34.67 11.31 -13.01
C LYS A 343 -33.67 11.85 -14.04
N HIS A 344 -32.38 11.62 -13.81
CA HIS A 344 -31.30 12.07 -14.70
C HIS A 344 -30.82 10.99 -15.69
N GLY A 345 -31.68 10.00 -15.99
CA GLY A 345 -31.46 9.02 -17.08
C GLY A 345 -30.54 7.87 -16.73
N ARG A 346 -30.28 7.63 -15.43
CA ARG A 346 -29.47 6.49 -14.98
C ARG A 346 -30.35 5.52 -14.20
N GLU A 347 -30.64 4.37 -14.79
CA GLU A 347 -31.58 3.38 -14.24
C GLU A 347 -31.16 2.85 -12.87
N GLN A 348 -29.85 2.63 -12.68
CA GLN A 348 -29.32 2.07 -11.45
C GLN A 348 -27.96 2.64 -11.10
N ILE A 349 -27.78 2.92 -9.79
CA ILE A 349 -26.48 3.18 -9.18
C ILE A 349 -26.24 2.13 -8.08
N THR A 350 -25.00 1.71 -7.91
CA THR A 350 -24.65 0.79 -6.83
C THR A 350 -24.47 1.54 -5.51
N VAL A 351 -24.84 0.91 -4.38
CA VAL A 351 -24.68 1.49 -3.04
C VAL A 351 -23.22 1.43 -2.60
N CYS A 352 -22.55 0.38 -2.97
CA CYS A 352 -21.15 0.16 -2.65
C CYS A 352 -20.47 -0.49 -3.84
N MET A 353 -19.65 0.28 -4.52
CA MET A 353 -18.64 -0.30 -5.38
C MET A 353 -17.36 -0.37 -4.57
N TYR A 354 -16.87 -1.58 -4.38
CA TYR A 354 -15.46 -1.80 -4.11
C TYR A 354 -14.83 -2.18 -5.45
N PRO A 355 -14.52 -1.20 -6.32
CA PRO A 355 -13.62 -1.51 -7.41
C PRO A 355 -12.30 -1.80 -6.73
N ASP A 356 -12.04 -3.10 -6.52
CA ASP A 356 -10.81 -3.54 -5.90
C ASP A 356 -9.67 -3.05 -6.76
N PHE A 357 -8.64 -2.53 -6.14
CA PHE A 357 -7.39 -2.16 -6.81
C PHE A 357 -6.90 -3.35 -7.66
N GLU A 358 -7.12 -4.57 -7.15
CA GLU A 358 -6.79 -5.86 -7.74
C GLU A 358 -7.49 -6.16 -9.07
N GLN A 359 -8.67 -5.58 -9.28
CA GLN A 359 -9.43 -5.77 -10.52
C GLN A 359 -9.12 -4.69 -11.57
N PHE A 360 -8.31 -3.70 -11.23
CA PHE A 360 -7.97 -2.63 -12.15
C PHE A 360 -6.72 -3.01 -12.96
N VAL A 361 -6.87 -3.04 -14.28
CA VAL A 361 -5.77 -3.29 -15.21
C VAL A 361 -5.13 -1.95 -15.58
N PHE A 362 -3.88 -1.75 -15.13
CA PHE A 362 -3.07 -0.60 -15.52
C PHE A 362 -2.47 -0.81 -16.91
N GLU A 363 -2.62 0.19 -17.77
CA GLU A 363 -2.04 0.21 -19.13
C GLU A 363 -0.57 0.63 -19.12
#